data_4c05f75f19061aabb76abaf34e6c9ca8
#
_entry.id   4c05f75f19061aabb76abaf34e6c9ca8
#
_cell.length_a   1.000
_cell.length_b   1.000
_cell.length_c   1.000
_cell.angle_alpha   90.00
_cell.angle_beta   90.00
_cell.angle_gamma   90.00
#
_symmetry.space_group_name_H-M   'P 1'
#
loop_
_entity.id
_entity.type
_entity.pdbx_description
1 polymer ?
#
loop_
_entity_poly.entity_id
_entity_poly.type
_entity_poly.pdbx_seq_one_letter_code
_entity_poly.pdbx_strand_id
1 'polypeptide(L)'
;MRLEWRARSRSLAWSNPIAWWWSLMTLVSAINIAAWFSLYHYLQKPWTGDLGGTSGSKLMLLLCAAYVFGCAFRSFLPRADVQRICLFDTWLSSVTIGRSVATVAEVCFAMQWAIALHQLGTMTGANTTLNAAWVIVPLILIAECFSWYAVLTKKYFANAIENSIWALAFFIVAVGLCRLLPEFDGAVRVVLVVAIIGIAGYLAFLATIDLPMYLTRWRAEVANGSRPLRPLEGLRDASFRWVVTHDIAEWKDEIAWMSLYFSAAVWASLALCVCYSAGVP
;
A
#
# COMPACT_ATOMS: atom_id res chain seq x y z
N MET A 1 14.24 -31.25 -14.56
CA MET A 1 15.00 -30.36 -13.69
C MET A 1 14.03 -29.46 -12.88
N ARG A 2 13.15 -30.08 -12.08
CA ARG A 2 12.04 -29.43 -11.32
C ARG A 2 11.98 -29.80 -9.84
N LEU A 3 12.99 -30.49 -9.29
CA LEU A 3 12.83 -31.18 -7.99
C LEU A 3 13.81 -30.78 -6.89
N GLU A 4 14.78 -29.91 -7.10
CA GLU A 4 15.78 -29.63 -6.06
C GLU A 4 15.58 -28.33 -5.26
N TRP A 5 14.61 -27.48 -5.61
CA TRP A 5 14.37 -26.19 -4.92
C TRP A 5 13.20 -26.21 -3.95
N ARG A 6 12.49 -27.32 -3.80
CA ARG A 6 11.53 -27.46 -2.69
C ARG A 6 12.27 -27.79 -1.40
N ALA A 7 12.84 -26.76 -0.76
CA ALA A 7 13.13 -26.87 0.66
C ALA A 7 11.84 -27.34 1.34
N ARG A 8 11.92 -28.48 2.10
CA ARG A 8 10.78 -29.06 2.81
C ARG A 8 10.02 -27.94 3.50
N SER A 9 8.76 -27.72 3.12
CA SER A 9 7.85 -26.85 3.84
C SER A 9 7.66 -27.47 5.23
N ARG A 10 8.50 -27.04 6.18
CA ARG A 10 8.22 -27.31 7.60
C ARG A 10 6.94 -26.55 7.90
N SER A 11 5.96 -27.22 8.47
CA SER A 11 4.76 -26.56 8.97
C SER A 11 5.18 -25.37 9.84
N LEU A 12 4.51 -24.23 9.66
CA LEU A 12 4.80 -23.03 10.42
C LEU A 12 4.53 -23.32 11.91
N ALA A 13 5.60 -23.50 12.69
CA ALA A 13 5.48 -23.84 14.10
C ALA A 13 5.12 -22.59 14.92
N TRP A 14 4.21 -22.69 15.86
CA TRP A 14 3.82 -21.61 16.77
C TRP A 14 4.96 -21.09 17.65
N SER A 15 6.05 -21.84 17.81
CA SER A 15 7.28 -21.37 18.45
C SER A 15 8.07 -20.38 17.60
N ASN A 16 7.73 -20.20 16.32
CA ASN A 16 8.42 -19.30 15.41
C ASN A 16 7.82 -17.88 15.50
N PRO A 17 8.64 -16.82 15.75
CA PRO A 17 8.17 -15.44 15.80
C PRO A 17 7.41 -14.99 14.55
N ILE A 18 7.76 -15.50 13.36
CA ILE A 18 7.08 -15.17 12.12
C ILE A 18 5.62 -15.66 12.10
N ALA A 19 5.32 -16.78 12.80
CA ALA A 19 3.96 -17.26 12.93
C ALA A 19 3.08 -16.30 13.73
N TRP A 20 3.60 -15.72 14.78
CA TRP A 20 2.90 -14.71 15.58
C TRP A 20 2.65 -13.42 14.79
N TRP A 21 3.67 -12.93 14.09
CA TRP A 21 3.52 -11.76 13.24
C TRP A 21 2.47 -12.01 12.15
N TRP A 22 2.54 -13.13 11.44
CA TRP A 22 1.55 -13.49 10.42
C TRP A 22 0.14 -13.61 10.99
N SER A 23 -0.03 -14.24 12.16
CA SER A 23 -1.33 -14.37 12.81
C SER A 23 -1.91 -13.02 13.20
N LEU A 24 -1.06 -12.10 13.70
CA LEU A 24 -1.47 -10.73 14.02
C LEU A 24 -1.92 -9.99 12.74
N MET A 25 -1.15 -10.07 11.66
CA MET A 25 -1.51 -9.41 10.39
C MET A 25 -2.80 -10.00 9.78
N THR A 26 -2.99 -11.31 9.92
CA THR A 26 -4.23 -11.99 9.51
C THR A 26 -5.44 -11.50 10.31
N LEU A 27 -5.29 -11.37 11.63
CA LEU A 27 -6.33 -10.82 12.51
C LEU A 27 -6.66 -9.36 12.16
N VAL A 28 -5.63 -8.51 11.99
CA VAL A 28 -5.80 -7.11 11.57
C VAL A 28 -6.55 -7.04 10.25
N SER A 29 -6.20 -7.89 9.28
CA SER A 29 -6.89 -7.93 7.99
C SER A 29 -8.35 -8.40 8.09
N ALA A 30 -8.66 -9.34 8.97
CA ALA A 30 -10.03 -9.73 9.24
C ALA A 30 -10.84 -8.58 9.85
N ILE A 31 -10.25 -7.81 10.77
CA ILE A 31 -10.86 -6.59 11.35
C ILE A 31 -11.07 -5.53 10.25
N ASN A 32 -10.09 -5.32 9.38
CA ASN A 32 -10.19 -4.36 8.27
C ASN A 32 -11.34 -4.73 7.31
N ILE A 33 -11.48 -6.01 6.97
CA ILE A 33 -12.57 -6.50 6.12
C ILE A 33 -13.93 -6.29 6.84
N ALA A 34 -14.02 -6.62 8.12
CA ALA A 34 -15.23 -6.41 8.91
C ALA A 34 -15.60 -4.91 9.00
N ALA A 35 -14.60 -4.03 9.17
CA ALA A 35 -14.81 -2.59 9.16
C ALA A 35 -15.34 -2.09 7.82
N TRP A 36 -14.79 -2.60 6.69
CA TRP A 36 -15.30 -2.26 5.37
C TRP A 36 -16.76 -2.73 5.17
N PHE A 37 -17.11 -3.96 5.56
CA PHE A 37 -18.49 -4.44 5.49
C PHE A 37 -19.42 -3.62 6.38
N SER A 38 -18.97 -3.23 7.57
CA SER A 38 -19.75 -2.37 8.47
C SER A 38 -20.01 -1.00 7.83
N LEU A 39 -18.99 -0.41 7.20
CA LEU A 39 -19.12 0.84 6.45
C LEU A 39 -20.07 0.70 5.25
N TYR A 40 -19.93 -0.38 4.47
CA TYR A 40 -20.82 -0.69 3.36
C TYR A 40 -22.28 -0.75 3.80
N HIS A 41 -22.59 -1.50 4.87
CA HIS A 41 -23.95 -1.57 5.42
C HIS A 41 -24.44 -0.25 6.00
N TYR A 42 -23.55 0.53 6.65
CA TYR A 42 -23.89 1.84 7.18
C TYR A 42 -24.33 2.80 6.08
N LEU A 43 -23.58 2.88 4.98
CA LEU A 43 -23.86 3.78 3.86
C LEU A 43 -25.10 3.38 3.03
N GLN A 44 -25.62 2.17 3.19
CA GLN A 44 -26.83 1.73 2.50
C GLN A 44 -28.13 1.96 3.31
N LYS A 45 -28.03 2.43 4.55
CA LYS A 45 -29.22 2.65 5.39
C LYS A 45 -30.04 3.85 4.94
N PRO A 46 -31.41 3.75 4.89
CA PRO A 46 -32.27 4.86 4.44
C PRO A 46 -32.18 6.12 5.28
N TRP A 47 -31.79 6.01 6.56
CA TRP A 47 -31.69 7.12 7.48
C TRP A 47 -30.40 7.96 7.32
N THR A 48 -29.43 7.47 6.55
CA THR A 48 -28.25 8.25 6.17
C THR A 48 -28.54 9.26 5.04
N GLY A 49 -29.78 9.32 4.57
CA GLY A 49 -30.19 10.17 3.45
C GLY A 49 -29.45 9.79 2.15
N ASP A 50 -29.15 10.78 1.34
CA ASP A 50 -28.43 10.59 0.06
C ASP A 50 -26.91 10.37 0.21
N LEU A 51 -26.38 10.27 1.45
CA LEU A 51 -24.94 10.17 1.70
C LEU A 51 -24.29 8.96 1.00
N GLY A 52 -24.95 7.80 1.01
CA GLY A 52 -24.47 6.60 0.32
C GLY A 52 -24.95 6.48 -1.12
N GLY A 53 -25.88 7.33 -1.57
CA GLY A 53 -26.53 7.25 -2.86
C GLY A 53 -25.76 7.94 -4.01
N THR A 54 -24.87 8.86 -3.70
CA THR A 54 -24.11 9.60 -4.70
C THR A 54 -23.15 8.69 -5.48
N SER A 55 -22.95 8.98 -6.75
CA SER A 55 -22.01 8.23 -7.60
C SER A 55 -20.58 8.29 -7.04
N GLY A 56 -20.19 9.42 -6.42
CA GLY A 56 -18.89 9.60 -5.79
C GLY A 56 -18.68 8.72 -4.55
N SER A 57 -19.66 8.60 -3.66
CA SER A 57 -19.57 7.76 -2.47
C SER A 57 -19.46 6.27 -2.85
N LYS A 58 -20.17 5.82 -3.88
CA LYS A 58 -20.05 4.44 -4.40
C LYS A 58 -18.67 4.18 -4.98
N LEU A 59 -18.10 5.15 -5.71
CA LEU A 59 -16.74 5.06 -6.23
C LEU A 59 -15.73 4.97 -5.09
N MET A 60 -15.81 5.85 -4.09
CA MET A 60 -14.92 5.81 -2.93
C MET A 60 -14.99 4.48 -2.18
N LEU A 61 -16.18 3.93 -2.01
CA LEU A 61 -16.38 2.63 -1.38
C LEU A 61 -15.78 1.47 -2.20
N LEU A 62 -15.89 1.52 -3.53
CA LEU A 62 -15.25 0.54 -4.42
C LEU A 62 -13.72 0.61 -4.39
N LEU A 63 -13.15 1.82 -4.43
CA LEU A 63 -11.71 2.05 -4.32
C LEU A 63 -11.19 1.56 -2.96
N CYS A 64 -11.93 1.86 -1.89
CA CYS A 64 -11.63 1.36 -0.54
C CYS A 64 -11.68 -0.18 -0.49
N ALA A 65 -12.68 -0.83 -1.12
CA ALA A 65 -12.74 -2.28 -1.22
C ALA A 65 -11.48 -2.85 -1.88
N ALA A 66 -11.10 -2.32 -3.04
CA ALA A 66 -9.92 -2.78 -3.77
C ALA A 66 -8.65 -2.71 -2.90
N TYR A 67 -8.50 -1.64 -2.11
CA TYR A 67 -7.37 -1.48 -1.21
C TYR A 67 -7.43 -2.44 -0.01
N VAL A 68 -8.56 -2.51 0.69
CA VAL A 68 -8.76 -3.38 1.86
C VAL A 68 -8.55 -4.85 1.50
N PHE A 69 -9.19 -5.33 0.43
CA PHE A 69 -9.07 -6.73 0.01
C PHE A 69 -7.70 -7.04 -0.60
N GLY A 70 -7.08 -6.09 -1.30
CA GLY A 70 -5.72 -6.24 -1.80
C GLY A 70 -4.69 -6.36 -0.67
N CYS A 71 -4.79 -5.52 0.36
CA CYS A 71 -3.96 -5.62 1.56
C CYS A 71 -4.21 -6.92 2.32
N ALA A 72 -5.46 -7.33 2.47
CA ALA A 72 -5.82 -8.59 3.13
C ALA A 72 -5.23 -9.80 2.39
N PHE A 73 -5.31 -9.83 1.06
CA PHE A 73 -4.69 -10.88 0.25
C PHE A 73 -3.18 -10.99 0.52
N ARG A 74 -2.48 -9.86 0.60
CA ARG A 74 -1.04 -9.83 0.90
C ARG A 74 -0.72 -10.15 2.36
N SER A 75 -1.63 -9.89 3.29
CA SER A 75 -1.48 -10.29 4.71
C SER A 75 -1.67 -11.79 4.90
N PHE A 76 -2.63 -12.40 4.19
CA PHE A 76 -2.87 -13.84 4.24
C PHE A 76 -1.76 -14.64 3.56
N LEU A 77 -1.19 -14.09 2.48
CA LEU A 77 -0.11 -14.69 1.70
C LEU A 77 1.09 -13.74 1.61
N PRO A 78 1.83 -13.54 2.74
CA PRO A 78 2.96 -12.62 2.75
C PRO A 78 4.06 -13.07 1.80
N ARG A 79 4.69 -12.08 1.16
CA ARG A 79 5.82 -12.30 0.26
C ARG A 79 6.70 -11.05 0.17
N ALA A 80 7.98 -11.25 -0.09
CA ALA A 80 8.89 -10.18 -0.49
C ALA A 80 9.25 -10.36 -1.96
N ASP A 81 8.86 -9.38 -2.77
CA ASP A 81 8.76 -9.53 -4.22
C ASP A 81 10.13 -9.63 -4.91
N VAL A 82 11.11 -8.79 -4.54
CA VAL A 82 12.44 -8.79 -5.15
C VAL A 82 13.27 -9.99 -4.68
N GLN A 83 13.16 -10.36 -3.41
CA GLN A 83 13.84 -11.51 -2.80
C GLN A 83 13.27 -12.85 -3.27
N ARG A 84 12.05 -12.86 -3.79
CA ARG A 84 11.31 -14.08 -4.17
C ARG A 84 11.03 -15.00 -2.98
N ILE A 85 10.84 -14.46 -1.79
CA ILE A 85 10.48 -15.25 -0.62
C ILE A 85 8.98 -15.13 -0.32
N CYS A 86 8.39 -16.19 0.17
CA CYS A 86 7.01 -16.25 0.63
C CYS A 86 6.87 -17.15 1.85
N LEU A 87 5.73 -17.03 2.54
CA LEU A 87 5.46 -17.82 3.73
C LEU A 87 4.82 -19.17 3.40
N PHE A 88 4.08 -19.26 2.30
CA PHE A 88 3.32 -20.45 1.91
C PHE A 88 3.60 -20.87 0.47
N ASP A 89 3.73 -22.19 0.23
CA ASP A 89 3.92 -22.78 -1.11
C ASP A 89 2.58 -22.92 -1.83
N THR A 90 2.15 -21.85 -2.48
CA THR A 90 0.93 -21.86 -3.30
C THR A 90 1.17 -21.06 -4.59
N TRP A 91 0.45 -21.36 -5.67
CA TRP A 91 0.53 -20.58 -6.90
C TRP A 91 0.09 -19.12 -6.71
N LEU A 92 -0.79 -18.86 -5.72
CA LEU A 92 -1.17 -17.51 -5.30
C LEU A 92 -0.02 -16.75 -4.65
N SER A 93 1.02 -17.44 -4.17
CA SER A 93 2.25 -16.83 -3.64
C SER A 93 3.20 -16.37 -4.74
N SER A 94 2.85 -16.56 -6.04
CA SER A 94 3.68 -16.03 -7.12
C SER A 94 3.79 -14.51 -7.02
N VAL A 95 4.99 -14.01 -7.29
CA VAL A 95 5.27 -12.57 -7.20
C VAL A 95 4.43 -11.78 -8.21
N THR A 96 4.23 -12.34 -9.42
CA THR A 96 3.39 -11.72 -10.45
C THR A 96 1.97 -11.46 -9.95
N ILE A 97 1.31 -12.45 -9.33
CA ILE A 97 -0.04 -12.28 -8.78
C ILE A 97 -0.04 -11.22 -7.69
N GLY A 98 0.91 -11.33 -6.74
CA GLY A 98 0.96 -10.40 -5.64
C GLY A 98 1.26 -8.97 -6.03
N ARG A 99 2.15 -8.76 -6.97
CA ARG A 99 2.45 -7.41 -7.45
C ARG A 99 1.25 -6.83 -8.24
N SER A 100 0.57 -7.66 -9.03
CA SER A 100 -0.66 -7.21 -9.72
C SER A 100 -1.74 -6.75 -8.73
N VAL A 101 -1.98 -7.54 -7.67
CA VAL A 101 -2.92 -7.16 -6.61
C VAL A 101 -2.48 -5.89 -5.90
N ALA A 102 -1.19 -5.75 -5.59
CA ALA A 102 -0.63 -4.54 -4.97
C ALA A 102 -0.83 -3.32 -5.86
N THR A 103 -0.47 -3.40 -7.15
CA THR A 103 -0.63 -2.31 -8.11
C THR A 103 -2.07 -1.81 -8.17
N VAL A 104 -3.06 -2.71 -8.25
CA VAL A 104 -4.47 -2.31 -8.24
C VAL A 104 -4.83 -1.62 -6.93
N ALA A 105 -4.44 -2.18 -5.79
CA ALA A 105 -4.72 -1.62 -4.47
C ALA A 105 -4.09 -0.23 -4.31
N GLU A 106 -2.82 -0.08 -4.64
CA GLU A 106 -2.04 1.15 -4.50
C GLU A 106 -2.57 2.28 -5.39
N VAL A 107 -2.92 1.98 -6.64
CA VAL A 107 -3.57 2.95 -7.54
C VAL A 107 -4.94 3.36 -7.01
N CYS A 108 -5.75 2.42 -6.50
CA CYS A 108 -7.05 2.74 -5.89
C CYS A 108 -6.90 3.63 -4.65
N PHE A 109 -5.89 3.40 -3.81
CA PHE A 109 -5.60 4.25 -2.65
C PHE A 109 -5.16 5.66 -3.06
N ALA A 110 -4.31 5.78 -4.07
CA ALA A 110 -3.92 7.06 -4.64
C ALA A 110 -5.11 7.83 -5.22
N MET A 111 -6.03 7.13 -5.90
CA MET A 111 -7.27 7.73 -6.39
C MET A 111 -8.17 8.24 -5.27
N GLN A 112 -8.26 7.54 -4.12
CA GLN A 112 -9.01 8.04 -2.96
C GLN A 112 -8.43 9.36 -2.45
N TRP A 113 -7.10 9.48 -2.30
CA TRP A 113 -6.45 10.72 -1.91
C TRP A 113 -6.66 11.84 -2.93
N ALA A 114 -6.57 11.54 -4.22
CA ALA A 114 -6.81 12.52 -5.28
C ALA A 114 -8.26 13.04 -5.27
N ILE A 115 -9.24 12.15 -5.12
CA ILE A 115 -10.66 12.51 -5.03
C ILE A 115 -10.94 13.36 -3.78
N ALA A 116 -10.41 12.97 -2.61
CA ALA A 116 -10.58 13.72 -1.37
C ALA A 116 -9.97 15.12 -1.48
N LEU A 117 -8.74 15.22 -2.00
CA LEU A 117 -8.06 16.51 -2.18
C LEU A 117 -8.78 17.40 -3.21
N HIS A 118 -9.31 16.80 -4.29
CA HIS A 118 -10.11 17.50 -5.28
C HIS A 118 -11.42 18.06 -4.67
N GLN A 119 -12.13 17.26 -3.87
CA GLN A 119 -13.34 17.69 -3.18
C GLN A 119 -13.07 18.88 -2.26
N LEU A 120 -12.04 18.75 -1.40
CA LEU A 120 -11.61 19.83 -0.51
C LEU A 120 -11.26 21.13 -1.27
N GLY A 121 -10.49 20.99 -2.34
CA GLY A 121 -10.12 22.12 -3.20
C GLY A 121 -11.32 22.77 -3.87
N THR A 122 -12.33 21.99 -4.28
CA THR A 122 -13.57 22.51 -4.88
C THR A 122 -14.38 23.30 -3.86
N MET A 123 -14.49 22.81 -2.61
CA MET A 123 -15.25 23.48 -1.57
C MET A 123 -14.66 24.81 -1.14
N THR A 124 -13.34 24.96 -1.20
CA THR A 124 -12.63 26.18 -0.79
C THR A 124 -12.25 27.07 -1.97
N GLY A 125 -12.47 26.64 -3.21
CA GLY A 125 -12.02 27.36 -4.40
C GLY A 125 -10.47 27.38 -4.57
N ALA A 126 -9.75 26.48 -3.90
CA ALA A 126 -8.28 26.45 -3.91
C ALA A 126 -7.73 25.78 -5.17
N ASN A 127 -7.56 26.54 -6.25
CA ASN A 127 -7.07 26.03 -7.55
C ASN A 127 -5.73 25.28 -7.48
N THR A 128 -4.82 25.68 -6.59
CA THR A 128 -3.54 24.99 -6.41
C THR A 128 -3.72 23.57 -5.87
N THR A 129 -4.69 23.37 -4.97
CA THR A 129 -5.03 22.05 -4.42
C THR A 129 -5.75 21.18 -5.45
N LEU A 130 -6.63 21.79 -6.28
CA LEU A 130 -7.26 21.09 -7.41
C LEU A 130 -6.22 20.57 -8.41
N ASN A 131 -5.24 21.40 -8.79
CA ASN A 131 -4.16 20.99 -9.68
C ASN A 131 -3.28 19.90 -9.05
N ALA A 132 -3.01 19.98 -7.75
CA ALA A 132 -2.25 18.94 -7.02
C ALA A 132 -2.96 17.59 -7.05
N ALA A 133 -4.29 17.57 -6.92
CA ALA A 133 -5.07 16.32 -6.98
C ALA A 133 -4.87 15.55 -8.31
N TRP A 134 -4.78 16.25 -9.43
CA TRP A 134 -4.58 15.64 -10.75
C TRP A 134 -3.20 15.02 -10.95
N VAL A 135 -2.20 15.41 -10.17
CA VAL A 135 -0.80 14.92 -10.31
C VAL A 135 -0.57 13.64 -9.52
N ILE A 136 -1.36 13.37 -8.47
CA ILE A 136 -1.13 12.24 -7.56
C ILE A 136 -1.20 10.89 -8.29
N VAL A 137 -2.30 10.64 -9.02
CA VAL A 137 -2.49 9.34 -9.70
C VAL A 137 -1.41 9.08 -10.76
N PRO A 138 -1.09 10.02 -11.66
CA PRO A 138 0.03 9.86 -12.59
C PRO A 138 1.37 9.57 -11.91
N LEU A 139 1.69 10.23 -10.79
CA LEU A 139 2.91 9.94 -10.04
C LEU A 139 2.93 8.50 -9.55
N ILE A 140 1.82 8.01 -8.98
CA ILE A 140 1.76 6.64 -8.49
C ILE A 140 1.81 5.62 -9.62
N LEU A 141 1.19 5.88 -10.77
CA LEU A 141 1.34 5.03 -11.95
C LEU A 141 2.80 4.93 -12.42
N ILE A 142 3.55 6.03 -12.35
CA ILE A 142 4.99 6.02 -12.63
C ILE A 142 5.74 5.21 -11.56
N ALA A 143 5.42 5.39 -10.27
CA ALA A 143 6.00 4.60 -9.19
C ALA A 143 5.76 3.09 -9.41
N GLU A 144 4.55 2.69 -9.81
CA GLU A 144 4.23 1.31 -10.15
C GLU A 144 5.06 0.75 -11.30
N CYS A 145 5.37 1.56 -12.32
CA CYS A 145 6.28 1.14 -13.39
C CYS A 145 7.68 0.83 -12.83
N PHE A 146 8.20 1.64 -11.90
CA PHE A 146 9.48 1.37 -11.24
C PHE A 146 9.41 0.16 -10.31
N SER A 147 8.30 -0.04 -9.61
CA SER A 147 8.05 -1.23 -8.80
C SER A 147 8.08 -2.50 -9.64
N TRP A 148 7.35 -2.52 -10.75
CA TRP A 148 7.40 -3.64 -11.69
C TRP A 148 8.80 -3.85 -12.28
N TYR A 149 9.50 -2.77 -12.62
CA TYR A 149 10.87 -2.87 -13.10
C TYR A 149 11.80 -3.48 -12.03
N ALA A 150 11.69 -3.05 -10.76
CA ALA A 150 12.45 -3.63 -9.66
C ALA A 150 12.18 -5.12 -9.51
N VAL A 151 10.92 -5.51 -9.54
CA VAL A 151 10.49 -6.90 -9.43
C VAL A 151 10.99 -7.74 -10.61
N LEU A 152 10.85 -7.27 -11.84
CA LEU A 152 11.26 -8.03 -13.02
C LEU A 152 12.77 -8.16 -13.16
N THR A 153 13.52 -7.11 -12.83
CA THR A 153 14.98 -7.09 -13.00
C THR A 153 15.76 -7.46 -11.75
N LYS A 154 15.08 -7.56 -10.60
CA LYS A 154 15.67 -7.73 -9.26
C LYS A 154 16.60 -6.58 -8.87
N LYS A 155 16.26 -5.33 -9.24
CA LYS A 155 17.05 -4.12 -9.01
C LYS A 155 16.48 -3.27 -7.87
N TYR A 156 17.13 -3.27 -6.72
CA TYR A 156 16.70 -2.50 -5.54
C TYR A 156 16.73 -0.98 -5.76
N PHE A 157 17.56 -0.47 -6.68
CA PHE A 157 17.56 0.95 -7.01
C PHE A 157 16.21 1.45 -7.55
N ALA A 158 15.51 0.61 -8.30
CA ALA A 158 14.20 0.97 -8.81
C ALA A 158 13.14 1.07 -7.69
N ASN A 159 13.25 0.26 -6.61
CA ASN A 159 12.42 0.45 -5.42
C ASN A 159 12.74 1.76 -4.68
N ALA A 160 14.02 2.18 -4.66
CA ALA A 160 14.36 3.48 -4.10
C ALA A 160 13.73 4.64 -4.89
N ILE A 161 13.66 4.54 -6.22
CA ILE A 161 12.96 5.51 -7.08
C ILE A 161 11.45 5.46 -6.82
N GLU A 162 10.84 4.27 -6.80
CA GLU A 162 9.44 4.05 -6.45
C GLU A 162 9.07 4.78 -5.16
N ASN A 163 9.79 4.51 -4.06
CA ASN A 163 9.53 5.11 -2.76
C ASN A 163 9.76 6.63 -2.73
N SER A 164 10.72 7.13 -3.52
CA SER A 164 10.93 8.57 -3.67
C SER A 164 9.74 9.24 -4.36
N ILE A 165 9.13 8.59 -5.34
CA ILE A 165 7.93 9.09 -6.02
C ILE A 165 6.71 9.03 -5.08
N TRP A 166 6.57 7.97 -4.29
CA TRP A 166 5.56 7.89 -3.22
C TRP A 166 5.73 9.02 -2.21
N ALA A 167 6.96 9.29 -1.76
CA ALA A 167 7.25 10.40 -0.86
C ALA A 167 6.86 11.75 -1.48
N LEU A 168 7.18 11.98 -2.76
CA LEU A 168 6.79 13.20 -3.47
C LEU A 168 5.27 13.34 -3.56
N ALA A 169 4.55 12.27 -3.91
CA ALA A 169 3.10 12.30 -4.01
C ALA A 169 2.45 12.66 -2.66
N PHE A 170 2.87 12.02 -1.58
CA PHE A 170 2.34 12.30 -0.24
C PHE A 170 2.81 13.65 0.32
N PHE A 171 3.98 14.14 -0.06
CA PHE A 171 4.40 15.50 0.24
C PHE A 171 3.45 16.54 -0.42
N ILE A 172 3.07 16.30 -1.68
CA ILE A 172 2.09 17.15 -2.39
C ILE A 172 0.73 17.12 -1.66
N VAL A 173 0.27 15.94 -1.22
CA VAL A 173 -0.96 15.81 -0.41
C VAL A 173 -0.84 16.62 0.87
N ALA A 174 0.24 16.44 1.63
CA ALA A 174 0.47 17.16 2.89
C ALA A 174 0.45 18.68 2.70
N VAL A 175 1.13 19.20 1.68
CA VAL A 175 1.13 20.63 1.34
C VAL A 175 -0.27 21.11 0.98
N GLY A 176 -1.03 20.31 0.22
CA GLY A 176 -2.44 20.61 -0.11
C GLY A 176 -3.30 20.72 1.16
N LEU A 177 -3.22 19.74 2.05
CA LEU A 177 -3.96 19.73 3.31
C LEU A 177 -3.55 20.87 4.25
N CYS A 178 -2.27 21.18 4.38
CA CYS A 178 -1.78 22.29 5.17
C CYS A 178 -2.32 23.65 4.67
N ARG A 179 -2.43 23.84 3.36
CA ARG A 179 -3.02 25.06 2.77
C ARG A 179 -4.50 25.19 3.03
N LEU A 180 -5.21 24.07 3.10
CA LEU A 180 -6.65 24.02 3.35
C LEU A 180 -6.99 24.14 4.84
N LEU A 181 -6.05 23.82 5.73
CA LEU A 181 -6.30 23.77 7.17
C LEU A 181 -6.91 25.05 7.76
N PRO A 182 -6.55 26.28 7.33
CA PRO A 182 -7.17 27.51 7.83
C PRO A 182 -8.63 27.71 7.40
N GLU A 183 -9.07 27.07 6.34
CA GLU A 183 -10.40 27.21 5.75
C GLU A 183 -11.47 26.38 6.49
N PHE A 184 -11.05 25.50 7.39
CA PHE A 184 -11.92 24.57 8.10
C PHE A 184 -11.81 24.70 9.62
N ASP A 185 -12.95 24.50 10.30
CA ASP A 185 -13.07 24.52 11.75
C ASP A 185 -13.68 23.20 12.29
N GLY A 186 -13.69 23.05 13.61
CA GLY A 186 -14.34 21.94 14.29
C GLY A 186 -13.76 20.57 13.96
N ALA A 187 -14.62 19.59 13.73
CA ALA A 187 -14.25 18.20 13.50
C ALA A 187 -13.42 18.02 12.21
N VAL A 188 -13.72 18.79 11.18
CA VAL A 188 -13.01 18.75 9.89
C VAL A 188 -11.54 19.12 10.08
N ARG A 189 -11.27 20.22 10.78
CA ARG A 189 -9.91 20.66 11.09
C ARG A 189 -9.14 19.58 11.85
N VAL A 190 -9.78 18.91 12.80
CA VAL A 190 -9.15 17.80 13.54
C VAL A 190 -8.79 16.66 12.61
N VAL A 191 -9.68 16.24 11.69
CA VAL A 191 -9.41 15.20 10.70
C VAL A 191 -8.24 15.58 9.80
N LEU A 192 -8.19 16.82 9.31
CA LEU A 192 -7.08 17.31 8.49
C LEU A 192 -5.75 17.28 9.25
N VAL A 193 -5.74 17.72 10.52
CA VAL A 193 -4.54 17.66 11.37
C VAL A 193 -4.07 16.22 11.56
N VAL A 194 -4.98 15.29 11.86
CA VAL A 194 -4.65 13.86 12.01
C VAL A 194 -4.08 13.30 10.71
N ALA A 195 -4.67 13.63 9.56
CA ALA A 195 -4.17 13.22 8.25
C ALA A 195 -2.76 13.77 7.97
N ILE A 196 -2.52 15.05 8.24
CA ILE A 196 -1.20 15.69 8.09
C ILE A 196 -0.15 15.00 8.98
N ILE A 197 -0.48 14.73 10.24
CA ILE A 197 0.43 14.03 11.17
C ILE A 197 0.71 12.60 10.67
N GLY A 198 -0.32 11.89 10.23
CA GLY A 198 -0.16 10.55 9.66
C GLY A 198 0.75 10.53 8.41
N ILE A 199 0.55 11.49 7.51
CA ILE A 199 1.39 11.63 6.31
C ILE A 199 2.82 12.02 6.70
N ALA A 200 3.01 12.93 7.65
CA ALA A 200 4.35 13.31 8.14
C ALA A 200 5.08 12.10 8.74
N GLY A 201 4.38 11.28 9.52
CA GLY A 201 4.92 10.02 10.05
C GLY A 201 5.31 9.03 8.93
N TYR A 202 4.48 8.90 7.90
CA TYR A 202 4.79 8.07 6.73
C TYR A 202 6.00 8.59 5.95
N LEU A 203 6.10 9.89 5.71
CA LEU A 203 7.25 10.50 5.05
C LEU A 203 8.54 10.31 5.87
N ALA A 204 8.46 10.45 7.20
CA ALA A 204 9.58 10.16 8.09
C ALA A 204 10.00 8.69 8.00
N PHE A 205 9.05 7.75 7.99
CA PHE A 205 9.32 6.32 7.80
C PHE A 205 10.03 6.03 6.47
N LEU A 206 9.53 6.59 5.36
CA LEU A 206 10.17 6.45 4.05
C LEU A 206 11.61 6.99 4.06
N ALA A 207 11.83 8.16 4.65
CA ALA A 207 13.13 8.82 4.64
C ALA A 207 14.16 8.14 5.56
N THR A 208 13.72 7.56 6.69
CA THR A 208 14.64 7.05 7.73
C THR A 208 14.81 5.54 7.72
N ILE A 209 13.84 4.79 7.21
CA ILE A 209 13.81 3.33 7.26
C ILE A 209 13.83 2.73 5.86
N ASP A 210 12.83 3.03 5.06
CA ASP A 210 12.55 2.28 3.83
C ASP A 210 13.55 2.64 2.72
N LEU A 211 13.73 3.91 2.44
CA LEU A 211 14.67 4.39 1.42
C LEU A 211 16.13 4.03 1.75
N PRO A 212 16.65 4.21 2.98
CA PRO A 212 17.98 3.76 3.37
C PRO A 212 18.16 2.25 3.24
N MET A 213 17.14 1.44 3.54
CA MET A 213 17.16 -0.01 3.38
C MET A 213 17.38 -0.39 1.90
N TYR A 214 16.59 0.17 0.98
CA TYR A 214 16.74 -0.12 -0.45
C TYR A 214 18.07 0.37 -1.02
N LEU A 215 18.55 1.54 -0.60
CA LEU A 215 19.87 2.04 -1.00
C LEU A 215 21.02 1.16 -0.50
N THR A 216 20.90 0.62 0.71
CA THR A 216 21.90 -0.30 1.27
C THR A 216 21.91 -1.62 0.49
N ARG A 217 20.72 -2.18 0.20
CA ARG A 217 20.59 -3.39 -0.63
C ARG A 217 21.12 -3.17 -2.05
N TRP A 218 20.85 -2.02 -2.65
CA TRP A 218 21.40 -1.66 -3.96
C TRP A 218 22.92 -1.57 -3.95
N ARG A 219 23.52 -0.93 -2.93
CA ARG A 219 25.00 -0.86 -2.78
C ARG A 219 25.61 -2.26 -2.67
N ALA A 220 25.00 -3.15 -1.89
CA ALA A 220 25.42 -4.53 -1.77
C ALA A 220 25.28 -5.29 -3.10
N GLU A 221 24.20 -5.06 -3.83
CA GLU A 221 23.97 -5.63 -5.16
C GLU A 221 25.08 -5.21 -6.15
N VAL A 222 25.44 -3.93 -6.18
CA VAL A 222 26.54 -3.39 -7.03
C VAL A 222 27.87 -3.99 -6.63
N ALA A 223 28.17 -4.02 -5.33
CA ALA A 223 29.43 -4.59 -4.81
C ALA A 223 29.59 -6.09 -5.17
N ASN A 224 28.49 -6.84 -5.19
CA ASN A 224 28.48 -8.26 -5.57
C ASN A 224 28.47 -8.49 -7.08
N GLY A 225 28.48 -7.46 -7.91
CA GLY A 225 28.47 -7.58 -9.38
C GLY A 225 27.20 -8.25 -9.94
N SER A 226 26.07 -8.16 -9.20
CA SER A 226 24.81 -8.82 -9.59
C SER A 226 24.27 -8.25 -10.90
N ARG A 227 24.03 -9.13 -11.88
CA ARG A 227 23.47 -8.72 -13.17
C ARG A 227 21.94 -8.66 -13.11
N PRO A 228 21.31 -7.64 -13.71
CA PRO A 228 19.85 -7.58 -13.80
C PRO A 228 19.33 -8.72 -14.68
N LEU A 229 18.18 -9.27 -14.33
CA LEU A 229 17.45 -10.15 -15.22
C LEU A 229 16.90 -9.35 -16.41
N ARG A 230 16.80 -9.98 -17.57
CA ARG A 230 16.05 -9.41 -18.69
C ARG A 230 14.55 -9.42 -18.35
N PRO A 231 13.76 -8.43 -18.78
CA PRO A 231 12.35 -8.31 -18.36
C PRO A 231 11.51 -9.59 -18.59
N LEU A 232 11.66 -10.25 -19.74
CA LEU A 232 10.94 -11.49 -20.05
C LEU A 232 11.39 -12.67 -19.17
N GLU A 233 12.70 -12.77 -18.92
CA GLU A 233 13.27 -13.76 -17.99
C GLU A 233 12.77 -13.47 -16.55
N GLY A 234 12.77 -12.19 -16.16
CA GLY A 234 12.26 -11.74 -14.88
C GLY A 234 10.77 -12.03 -14.69
N LEU A 235 9.96 -11.86 -15.73
CA LEU A 235 8.53 -12.20 -15.68
C LEU A 235 8.34 -13.70 -15.44
N ARG A 236 9.09 -14.55 -16.15
CA ARG A 236 9.06 -16.01 -15.93
C ARG A 236 9.54 -16.37 -14.52
N ASP A 237 10.60 -15.71 -14.06
CA ASP A 237 11.15 -15.91 -12.71
C ASP A 237 10.12 -15.49 -11.64
N ALA A 238 9.51 -14.32 -11.76
CA ALA A 238 8.49 -13.82 -10.86
C ALA A 238 7.21 -14.68 -10.81
N SER A 239 6.88 -15.34 -11.92
CA SER A 239 5.67 -16.16 -12.05
C SER A 239 5.83 -17.58 -11.51
N PHE A 240 7.05 -18.15 -11.55
CA PHE A 240 7.26 -19.58 -11.32
C PHE A 240 8.35 -19.92 -10.31
N ARG A 241 9.07 -18.92 -9.78
CA ARG A 241 10.15 -19.15 -8.81
C ARG A 241 9.91 -18.35 -7.55
N TRP A 242 9.83 -19.07 -6.44
CA TRP A 242 9.80 -18.50 -5.08
C TRP A 242 10.42 -19.49 -4.10
N VAL A 243 10.84 -18.97 -2.97
CA VAL A 243 11.42 -19.74 -1.87
C VAL A 243 10.51 -19.59 -0.64
N VAL A 244 10.06 -20.69 -0.10
CA VAL A 244 9.32 -20.69 1.17
C VAL A 244 10.33 -20.62 2.31
N THR A 245 10.23 -19.58 3.12
CA THR A 245 11.09 -19.43 4.30
C THR A 245 10.29 -18.96 5.50
N HIS A 246 10.60 -19.55 6.66
CA HIS A 246 10.06 -19.18 7.97
C HIS A 246 11.17 -18.59 8.87
N ASP A 247 12.31 -18.25 8.31
CA ASP A 247 13.40 -17.62 9.04
C ASP A 247 13.12 -16.13 9.25
N ILE A 248 12.99 -15.70 10.50
CA ILE A 248 12.73 -14.31 10.85
C ILE A 248 13.82 -13.36 10.34
N ALA A 249 15.06 -13.84 10.18
CA ALA A 249 16.15 -13.01 9.66
C ALA A 249 15.91 -12.55 8.21
N GLU A 250 15.24 -13.40 7.40
CA GLU A 250 14.88 -13.07 6.02
C GLU A 250 13.70 -12.08 5.94
N TRP A 251 12.84 -12.05 6.98
CA TRP A 251 11.62 -11.24 7.01
C TRP A 251 11.78 -9.93 7.78
N LYS A 252 12.78 -9.78 8.64
CA LYS A 252 12.90 -8.64 9.58
C LYS A 252 12.76 -7.27 8.92
N ASP A 253 13.33 -7.09 7.74
CA ASP A 253 13.31 -5.81 7.02
C ASP A 253 11.97 -5.55 6.33
N GLU A 254 11.19 -6.62 6.09
CA GLU A 254 9.89 -6.54 5.44
C GLU A 254 8.74 -6.33 6.45
N ILE A 255 8.92 -6.79 7.69
CA ILE A 255 7.89 -6.76 8.74
C ILE A 255 7.42 -5.32 9.03
N ALA A 256 8.34 -4.36 9.08
CA ALA A 256 8.02 -2.99 9.47
C ALA A 256 7.05 -2.34 8.46
N TRP A 257 7.43 -2.33 7.18
CA TRP A 257 6.61 -1.70 6.15
C TRP A 257 5.30 -2.47 5.90
N MET A 258 5.33 -3.81 5.90
CA MET A 258 4.12 -4.63 5.76
C MET A 258 3.13 -4.36 6.89
N SER A 259 3.62 -4.24 8.13
CA SER A 259 2.76 -3.96 9.28
C SER A 259 2.08 -2.60 9.16
N LEU A 260 2.80 -1.55 8.77
CA LEU A 260 2.23 -0.22 8.54
C LEU A 260 1.25 -0.21 7.36
N TYR A 261 1.64 -0.83 6.26
CA TYR A 261 0.86 -0.84 5.02
C TYR A 261 -0.47 -1.59 5.19
N PHE A 262 -0.47 -2.76 5.86
CA PHE A 262 -1.68 -3.57 6.04
C PHE A 262 -2.54 -3.14 7.25
N SER A 263 -2.07 -2.19 8.06
CA SER A 263 -2.84 -1.63 9.18
C SER A 263 -3.13 -0.14 8.97
N ALA A 264 -2.19 0.74 9.24
CA ALA A 264 -2.42 2.19 9.26
C ALA A 264 -2.93 2.72 7.92
N ALA A 265 -2.36 2.30 6.79
CA ALA A 265 -2.79 2.77 5.48
C ALA A 265 -4.19 2.24 5.11
N VAL A 266 -4.58 1.05 5.55
CA VAL A 266 -5.95 0.53 5.36
C VAL A 266 -6.96 1.36 6.15
N TRP A 267 -6.64 1.73 7.40
CA TRP A 267 -7.51 2.61 8.18
C TRP A 267 -7.58 4.03 7.61
N ALA A 268 -6.50 4.53 7.01
CA ALA A 268 -6.55 5.79 6.25
C ALA A 268 -7.51 5.70 5.05
N SER A 269 -7.49 4.59 4.30
CA SER A 269 -8.42 4.34 3.19
C SER A 269 -9.88 4.29 3.65
N LEU A 270 -10.16 3.60 4.75
CA LEU A 270 -11.50 3.55 5.37
C LEU A 270 -11.95 4.95 5.83
N ALA A 271 -11.07 5.70 6.49
CA ALA A 271 -11.34 7.06 6.94
C ALA A 271 -11.67 8.01 5.78
N LEU A 272 -10.88 7.96 4.68
CA LEU A 272 -11.16 8.74 3.46
C LEU A 272 -12.55 8.43 2.91
N CYS A 273 -12.96 7.15 2.89
CA CYS A 273 -14.29 6.77 2.42
C CYS A 273 -15.40 7.31 3.34
N VAL A 274 -15.22 7.23 4.67
CA VAL A 274 -16.17 7.78 5.66
C VAL A 274 -16.30 9.30 5.51
N CYS A 275 -15.17 10.01 5.52
CA CYS A 275 -15.16 11.48 5.44
C CYS A 275 -15.82 11.97 4.15
N TYR A 276 -15.44 11.37 3.00
CA TYR A 276 -16.05 11.73 1.73
C TYR A 276 -17.56 11.51 1.71
N SER A 277 -18.04 10.35 2.20
CA SER A 277 -19.46 9.99 2.17
C SER A 277 -20.29 10.78 3.18
N ALA A 278 -19.69 11.24 4.27
CA ALA A 278 -20.35 12.10 5.26
C ALA A 278 -20.49 13.58 4.79
N GLY A 279 -19.99 13.92 3.60
CA GLY A 279 -19.90 15.30 3.14
C GLY A 279 -18.97 16.14 4.03
N VAL A 280 -18.24 15.47 4.91
CA VAL A 280 -17.15 16.07 5.68
C VAL A 280 -15.95 16.04 4.76
N PRO A 281 -15.43 17.19 4.45
CA PRO A 281 -14.26 17.27 3.60
C PRO A 281 -13.07 16.57 4.24
#